data_8f7ea9ff8fc8de072e179471ae753698
#
_entry.id   8f7ea9ff8fc8de072e179471ae753698
#
_cell.length_a   1.000
_cell.length_b   1.000
_cell.length_c   1.000
_cell.angle_alpha   90.00
_cell.angle_beta   90.00
_cell.angle_gamma   90.00
#
_symmetry.space_group_name_H-M   'P 1'
#
loop_
_entity.id
_entity.type
_entity.pdbx_description
1 polymer ?
#
loop_
_entity_poly.entity_id
_entity_poly.type
_entity_poly.pdbx_seq_one_letter_code
_entity_poly.pdbx_strand_id
1 'polypeptide(L)'
;MLETIRKASKEPEIKKKFWFTVLMLVIYRLGNNIPIPFIDQETLKNAYSSVEGTLVDYLNMLTGGGLSTLSIFALGVQPYITASIVMQLLTVVIPRLEELTREGEQGRKQIQKYTRYMTIVLAIFQAVAVTNGLYGAALSNATTFQKFVMNVILIGGTMFVTWMGETITEKGLGNGTSLLIFMGIIASFPRTISRWQDQVHYGLVGYLPIIIMVILIILIVISVVLISEGERKIPIQYAKRVVGRKMYGGQSTHIPVKVNMGGVMPIVFASAVLAIPSTISLFFGNGGQSGITNFFQNTTGGFIVY
;
A
#
# COMPACT_ATOMS: atom_id res chain seq x y z
N MET A 1 21.02 19.50 6.08
CA MET A 1 19.68 18.92 6.24
C MET A 1 18.81 19.67 7.25
N LEU A 2 19.20 19.84 8.51
CA LEU A 2 18.37 20.55 9.51
C LEU A 2 18.06 22.02 9.14
N GLU A 3 18.98 22.75 8.53
CA GLU A 3 18.72 24.11 8.05
C GLU A 3 17.73 24.14 6.86
N THR A 4 17.78 23.15 5.98
CA THR A 4 16.86 23.04 4.84
C THR A 4 15.44 22.76 5.32
N ILE A 5 15.28 21.85 6.30
CA ILE A 5 14.00 21.57 6.96
C ILE A 5 13.47 22.81 7.68
N ARG A 6 14.34 23.53 8.39
CA ARG A 6 13.97 24.77 9.09
C ARG A 6 13.57 25.90 8.14
N LYS A 7 14.20 25.99 6.97
CA LYS A 7 13.81 26.96 5.91
C LYS A 7 12.49 26.56 5.26
N ALA A 8 12.32 25.27 4.91
CA ALA A 8 11.09 24.74 4.35
C ALA A 8 9.88 24.91 5.28
N SER A 9 10.07 24.73 6.61
CA SER A 9 8.99 24.92 7.59
C SER A 9 8.58 26.40 7.78
N LYS A 10 9.33 27.37 7.26
CA LYS A 10 8.96 28.79 7.30
C LYS A 10 8.10 29.22 6.13
N GLU A 11 8.12 28.46 5.02
CA GLU A 11 7.32 28.76 3.83
C GLU A 11 5.83 28.45 4.08
N PRO A 12 4.93 29.44 3.95
CA PRO A 12 3.51 29.29 4.28
C PRO A 12 2.81 28.24 3.39
N GLU A 13 3.24 28.10 2.12
CA GLU A 13 2.68 27.12 1.20
C GLU A 13 2.99 25.66 1.63
N ILE A 14 4.23 25.39 2.02
CA ILE A 14 4.64 24.06 2.48
C ILE A 14 3.93 23.73 3.77
N LYS A 15 3.79 24.68 4.68
CA LYS A 15 3.07 24.51 5.94
C LYS A 15 1.61 24.18 5.70
N LYS A 16 0.94 24.86 4.76
CA LYS A 16 -0.45 24.61 4.39
C LYS A 16 -0.62 23.19 3.83
N LYS A 17 0.24 22.76 2.91
CA LYS A 17 0.26 21.43 2.33
C LYS A 17 0.51 20.35 3.39
N PHE A 18 1.42 20.60 4.31
CA PHE A 18 1.73 19.68 5.41
C PHE A 18 0.52 19.48 6.33
N TRP A 19 -0.12 20.56 6.81
CA TRP A 19 -1.29 20.46 7.67
C TRP A 19 -2.47 19.81 6.97
N PHE A 20 -2.65 20.07 5.68
CA PHE A 20 -3.66 19.40 4.87
C PHE A 20 -3.42 17.88 4.80
N THR A 21 -2.18 17.46 4.55
CA THR A 21 -1.80 16.05 4.52
C THR A 21 -2.05 15.38 5.88
N VAL A 22 -1.61 16.02 6.97
CA VAL A 22 -1.83 15.50 8.34
C VAL A 22 -3.33 15.37 8.64
N LEU A 23 -4.13 16.37 8.29
CA LEU A 23 -5.59 16.33 8.49
C LEU A 23 -6.22 15.13 7.77
N MET A 24 -5.85 14.90 6.49
CA MET A 24 -6.35 13.75 5.73
C MET A 24 -5.93 12.42 6.34
N LEU A 25 -4.70 12.29 6.84
CA LEU A 25 -4.24 11.09 7.52
C LEU A 25 -4.99 10.84 8.84
N VAL A 26 -5.33 11.89 9.58
CA VAL A 26 -6.16 11.79 10.79
C VAL A 26 -7.57 11.30 10.44
N ILE A 27 -8.19 11.84 9.38
CA ILE A 27 -9.52 11.39 8.92
C ILE A 27 -9.46 9.92 8.50
N TYR A 28 -8.42 9.51 7.77
CA TYR A 28 -8.21 8.11 7.42
C TYR A 28 -8.11 7.23 8.66
N ARG A 29 -7.36 7.65 9.67
CA ARG A 29 -7.20 6.88 10.90
C ARG A 29 -8.51 6.76 11.69
N LEU A 30 -9.29 7.84 11.77
CA LEU A 30 -10.60 7.82 12.42
C LEU A 30 -11.54 6.84 11.71
N GLY A 31 -11.67 6.92 10.40
CA GLY A 31 -12.54 6.01 9.64
C GLY A 31 -12.13 4.55 9.72
N ASN A 32 -10.84 4.28 9.89
CA ASN A 32 -10.33 2.92 10.04
C ASN A 32 -10.67 2.29 11.42
N ASN A 33 -11.07 3.09 12.40
CA ASN A 33 -11.52 2.62 13.72
C ASN A 33 -13.05 2.53 13.85
N ILE A 34 -13.81 2.95 12.85
CA ILE A 34 -15.29 2.89 12.87
C ILE A 34 -15.70 1.51 12.29
N PRO A 35 -16.20 0.59 13.12
CA PRO A 35 -16.66 -0.70 12.63
C PRO A 35 -17.96 -0.56 11.83
N ILE A 36 -18.19 -1.46 10.89
CA ILE A 36 -19.44 -1.55 10.15
C ILE A 36 -20.54 -2.02 11.10
N PRO A 37 -21.76 -1.44 11.05
CA PRO A 37 -22.88 -1.88 11.87
C PRO A 37 -23.32 -3.32 11.52
N PHE A 38 -24.10 -3.93 12.40
CA PHE A 38 -24.71 -5.26 12.27
C PHE A 38 -23.79 -6.46 12.49
N ILE A 39 -22.58 -6.26 13.03
CA ILE A 39 -21.65 -7.37 13.29
C ILE A 39 -21.26 -7.40 14.76
N ASP A 40 -21.27 -8.60 15.32
CA ASP A 40 -20.73 -8.82 16.65
C ASP A 40 -19.19 -8.90 16.60
N GLN A 41 -18.55 -8.04 17.40
CA GLN A 41 -17.10 -7.91 17.45
C GLN A 41 -16.40 -9.18 17.94
N GLU A 42 -17.06 -9.99 18.75
CA GLU A 42 -16.49 -11.20 19.32
C GLU A 42 -16.42 -12.32 18.27
N THR A 43 -17.51 -12.53 17.53
CA THR A 43 -17.56 -13.45 16.38
C THR A 43 -16.57 -13.07 15.29
N LEU A 44 -16.35 -11.78 15.08
CA LEU A 44 -15.43 -11.24 14.10
C LEU A 44 -13.97 -11.53 14.46
N LYS A 45 -13.60 -11.36 15.74
CA LYS A 45 -12.27 -11.72 16.24
C LYS A 45 -11.98 -13.21 16.09
N ASN A 46 -12.96 -14.06 16.41
CA ASN A 46 -12.82 -15.51 16.29
C ASN A 46 -12.67 -15.94 14.82
N ALA A 47 -13.40 -15.33 13.90
CA ALA A 47 -13.26 -15.59 12.46
C ALA A 47 -11.89 -15.12 11.95
N TYR A 48 -11.40 -13.98 12.41
CA TYR A 48 -10.10 -13.47 12.01
C TYR A 48 -8.93 -14.30 12.58
N SER A 49 -9.01 -14.77 13.83
CA SER A 49 -7.96 -15.57 14.46
C SER A 49 -7.67 -16.88 13.71
N SER A 50 -8.65 -17.44 12.97
CA SER A 50 -8.45 -18.63 12.15
C SER A 50 -7.59 -18.41 10.90
N VAL A 51 -7.41 -17.15 10.47
CA VAL A 51 -6.62 -16.75 9.29
C VAL A 51 -5.41 -15.89 9.66
N GLU A 52 -5.13 -15.74 10.96
CA GLU A 52 -3.95 -15.04 11.45
C GLU A 52 -2.66 -15.75 10.98
N GLY A 53 -1.67 -14.98 10.54
CA GLY A 53 -0.43 -15.52 9.97
C GLY A 53 -0.51 -15.90 8.48
N THR A 54 -1.61 -15.61 7.81
CA THR A 54 -1.77 -15.79 6.37
C THR A 54 -1.58 -14.49 5.58
N LEU A 55 -1.72 -14.55 4.25
CA LEU A 55 -1.74 -13.34 3.40
C LEU A 55 -2.82 -12.32 3.82
N VAL A 56 -3.89 -12.78 4.48
CA VAL A 56 -4.95 -11.91 5.01
C VAL A 56 -4.41 -11.02 6.13
N ASP A 57 -3.52 -11.52 6.96
CA ASP A 57 -2.87 -10.74 8.03
C ASP A 57 -1.93 -9.65 7.44
N TYR A 58 -1.21 -9.99 6.37
CA TYR A 58 -0.43 -9.01 5.62
C TYR A 58 -1.31 -7.89 5.04
N LEU A 59 -2.45 -8.23 4.42
CA LEU A 59 -3.41 -7.24 3.93
C LEU A 59 -3.97 -6.39 5.07
N ASN A 60 -4.26 -6.99 6.22
CA ASN A 60 -4.71 -6.28 7.40
C ASN A 60 -3.67 -5.29 7.93
N MET A 61 -2.39 -5.64 7.88
CA MET A 61 -1.30 -4.74 8.24
C MET A 61 -1.24 -3.52 7.30
N LEU A 62 -1.41 -3.71 5.98
CA LEU A 62 -1.45 -2.61 5.00
C LEU A 62 -2.64 -1.68 5.20
N THR A 63 -3.77 -2.20 5.64
CA THR A 63 -4.98 -1.40 5.94
C THR A 63 -4.94 -0.77 7.34
N GLY A 64 -3.89 -1.03 8.13
CA GLY A 64 -3.77 -0.50 9.51
C GLY A 64 -4.70 -1.15 10.52
N GLY A 65 -5.05 -2.42 10.32
CA GLY A 65 -5.91 -3.21 11.20
C GLY A 65 -7.41 -3.08 10.89
N GLY A 66 -7.77 -2.36 9.82
CA GLY A 66 -9.16 -2.15 9.44
C GLY A 66 -9.89 -3.42 9.01
N LEU A 67 -9.17 -4.39 8.45
CA LEU A 67 -9.75 -5.65 8.03
C LEU A 67 -10.16 -6.50 9.25
N SER A 68 -9.32 -6.60 10.29
CA SER A 68 -9.62 -7.38 11.50
C SER A 68 -10.81 -6.86 12.30
N THR A 69 -11.12 -5.57 12.20
CA THR A 69 -12.27 -4.93 12.85
C THR A 69 -13.45 -4.72 11.91
N LEU A 70 -13.32 -5.13 10.65
CA LEU A 70 -14.25 -4.85 9.55
C LEU A 70 -14.72 -3.39 9.59
N SER A 71 -13.76 -2.47 9.52
CA SER A 71 -14.03 -1.04 9.52
C SER A 71 -14.59 -0.56 8.18
N ILE A 72 -15.09 0.68 8.14
CA ILE A 72 -15.55 1.31 6.90
C ILE A 72 -14.46 1.31 5.83
N PHE A 73 -13.18 1.43 6.24
CA PHE A 73 -12.01 1.40 5.34
C PHE A 73 -11.26 0.05 5.35
N ALA A 74 -11.96 -1.05 5.66
CA ALA A 74 -11.35 -2.37 5.77
C ALA A 74 -10.59 -2.82 4.51
N LEU A 75 -11.07 -2.49 3.31
CA LEU A 75 -10.38 -2.76 2.05
C LEU A 75 -9.24 -1.78 1.77
N GLY A 76 -9.24 -0.60 2.42
CA GLY A 76 -8.21 0.44 2.27
C GLY A 76 -7.99 0.87 0.82
N VAL A 77 -6.73 1.01 0.44
CA VAL A 77 -6.29 1.42 -0.90
C VAL A 77 -6.04 0.21 -1.83
N GLN A 78 -6.14 -1.01 -1.30
CA GLN A 78 -5.76 -2.24 -2.01
C GLN A 78 -6.44 -2.42 -3.37
N PRO A 79 -7.78 -2.24 -3.54
CA PRO A 79 -8.44 -2.35 -4.84
C PRO A 79 -7.87 -1.36 -5.86
N TYR A 80 -7.53 -0.14 -5.43
CA TYR A 80 -6.95 0.89 -6.30
C TYR A 80 -5.53 0.53 -6.75
N ILE A 81 -4.70 -0.01 -5.85
CA ILE A 81 -3.34 -0.45 -6.19
C ILE A 81 -3.42 -1.55 -7.25
N THR A 82 -4.25 -2.57 -7.02
CA THR A 82 -4.45 -3.67 -7.97
C THR A 82 -4.98 -3.15 -9.31
N ALA A 83 -5.97 -2.25 -9.30
CA ALA A 83 -6.50 -1.62 -10.52
C ALA A 83 -5.42 -0.84 -11.28
N SER A 84 -4.61 -0.08 -10.58
CA SER A 84 -3.50 0.70 -11.17
C SER A 84 -2.48 -0.20 -11.86
N ILE A 85 -2.13 -1.33 -11.23
CA ILE A 85 -1.21 -2.31 -11.79
C ILE A 85 -1.80 -2.98 -13.03
N VAL A 86 -3.06 -3.43 -12.95
CA VAL A 86 -3.76 -4.02 -14.09
C VAL A 86 -3.83 -3.03 -15.25
N MET A 87 -4.14 -1.77 -14.98
CA MET A 87 -4.16 -0.73 -16.01
C MET A 87 -2.78 -0.48 -16.63
N GLN A 88 -1.71 -0.48 -15.83
CA GLN A 88 -0.34 -0.35 -16.34
C GLN A 88 0.03 -1.52 -17.27
N LEU A 89 -0.38 -2.75 -16.95
CA LEU A 89 -0.20 -3.89 -17.84
C LEU A 89 -1.02 -3.76 -19.13
N LEU A 90 -2.27 -3.34 -19.00
CA LEU A 90 -3.16 -3.14 -20.14
C LEU A 90 -2.65 -2.04 -21.09
N THR A 91 -1.97 -1.02 -20.58
CA THR A 91 -1.34 0.02 -21.44
C THR A 91 -0.21 -0.53 -22.33
N VAL A 92 0.44 -1.63 -21.91
CA VAL A 92 1.47 -2.29 -22.71
C VAL A 92 0.84 -3.25 -23.76
N VAL A 93 -0.29 -3.88 -23.41
CA VAL A 93 -0.92 -4.93 -24.24
C VAL A 93 -1.90 -4.32 -25.26
N ILE A 94 -2.60 -3.26 -24.90
CA ILE A 94 -3.64 -2.66 -25.73
C ILE A 94 -3.10 -1.41 -26.43
N PRO A 95 -2.95 -1.41 -27.79
CA PRO A 95 -2.38 -0.28 -28.53
C PRO A 95 -3.09 1.07 -28.29
N ARG A 96 -4.43 1.07 -28.17
CA ARG A 96 -5.20 2.28 -27.86
C ARG A 96 -4.84 2.91 -26.51
N LEU A 97 -4.53 2.10 -25.51
CA LEU A 97 -4.11 2.62 -24.20
C LEU A 97 -2.66 3.10 -24.23
N GLU A 98 -1.82 2.47 -25.07
CA GLU A 98 -0.45 2.94 -25.32
C GLU A 98 -0.45 4.33 -25.99
N GLU A 99 -1.29 4.54 -26.99
CA GLU A 99 -1.48 5.84 -27.65
C GLU A 99 -1.87 6.93 -26.63
N LEU A 100 -2.85 6.63 -25.75
CA LEU A 100 -3.23 7.55 -24.67
C LEU A 100 -2.06 7.87 -23.72
N THR A 101 -1.17 6.90 -23.47
CA THR A 101 0.02 7.16 -22.64
C THR A 101 0.98 8.14 -23.32
N ARG A 102 1.06 8.12 -24.64
CA ARG A 102 1.89 9.01 -25.47
C ARG A 102 1.30 10.42 -25.62
N GLU A 103 -0.01 10.59 -25.46
CA GLU A 103 -0.70 11.89 -25.52
C GLU A 103 -0.37 12.85 -24.37
N GLY A 104 0.46 12.42 -23.41
CA GLY A 104 0.92 13.25 -22.31
C GLY A 104 -0.13 13.44 -21.20
N GLU A 105 -0.37 14.68 -20.77
CA GLU A 105 -1.19 14.96 -19.58
C GLU A 105 -2.68 14.62 -19.78
N GLN A 106 -3.23 14.84 -20.97
CA GLN A 106 -4.63 14.52 -21.27
C GLN A 106 -4.87 13.01 -21.27
N GLY A 107 -3.99 12.24 -21.89
CA GLY A 107 -4.06 10.79 -21.88
C GLY A 107 -3.90 10.19 -20.48
N ARG A 108 -3.01 10.74 -19.65
CA ARG A 108 -2.87 10.34 -18.24
C ARG A 108 -4.17 10.54 -17.45
N LYS A 109 -4.88 11.64 -17.65
CA LYS A 109 -6.17 11.90 -17.00
C LYS A 109 -7.24 10.87 -17.43
N GLN A 110 -7.22 10.43 -18.69
CA GLN A 110 -8.14 9.39 -19.17
C GLN A 110 -7.78 8.02 -18.57
N ILE A 111 -6.51 7.65 -18.55
CA ILE A 111 -6.07 6.40 -17.92
C ILE A 111 -6.44 6.39 -16.43
N GLN A 112 -6.30 7.51 -15.72
CA GLN A 112 -6.72 7.63 -14.33
C GLN A 112 -8.23 7.42 -14.14
N LYS A 113 -9.06 7.90 -15.07
CA LYS A 113 -10.52 7.61 -15.06
C LYS A 113 -10.80 6.12 -15.22
N TYR A 114 -10.12 5.45 -16.16
CA TYR A 114 -10.27 4.00 -16.35
C TYR A 114 -9.80 3.22 -15.12
N THR A 115 -8.71 3.65 -14.50
CA THR A 115 -8.23 3.07 -13.23
C THR A 115 -9.29 3.19 -12.13
N ARG A 116 -9.99 4.33 -12.02
CA ARG A 116 -11.08 4.50 -11.04
C ARG A 116 -12.26 3.55 -11.31
N TYR A 117 -12.67 3.37 -12.57
CA TYR A 117 -13.73 2.41 -12.91
C TYR A 117 -13.32 0.98 -12.59
N MET A 118 -12.09 0.61 -12.93
CA MET A 118 -11.53 -0.71 -12.57
C MET A 118 -11.45 -0.90 -11.06
N THR A 119 -11.11 0.15 -10.31
CA THR A 119 -11.13 0.13 -8.84
C THR A 119 -12.50 -0.21 -8.27
N ILE A 120 -13.57 0.37 -8.82
CA ILE A 120 -14.95 0.05 -8.39
C ILE A 120 -15.26 -1.42 -8.62
N VAL A 121 -14.95 -1.94 -9.82
CA VAL A 121 -15.18 -3.35 -10.15
C VAL A 121 -14.43 -4.27 -9.19
N LEU A 122 -13.14 -4.01 -8.98
CA LEU A 122 -12.33 -4.81 -8.06
C LEU A 122 -12.77 -4.67 -6.59
N ALA A 123 -13.22 -3.47 -6.18
CA ALA A 123 -13.75 -3.25 -4.84
C ALA A 123 -15.04 -4.05 -4.61
N ILE A 124 -15.92 -4.17 -5.61
CA ILE A 124 -17.13 -5.02 -5.52
C ILE A 124 -16.72 -6.48 -5.32
N PHE A 125 -15.79 -6.99 -6.16
CA PHE A 125 -15.30 -8.36 -6.00
C PHE A 125 -14.68 -8.60 -4.63
N GLN A 126 -13.80 -7.73 -4.17
CA GLN A 126 -13.14 -7.87 -2.87
C GLN A 126 -14.11 -7.72 -1.69
N ALA A 127 -15.08 -6.80 -1.76
CA ALA A 127 -16.10 -6.65 -0.72
C ALA A 127 -16.92 -7.94 -0.57
N VAL A 128 -17.39 -8.51 -1.69
CA VAL A 128 -18.15 -9.77 -1.68
C VAL A 128 -17.28 -10.93 -1.21
N ALA A 129 -16.01 -10.99 -1.60
CA ALA A 129 -15.08 -12.02 -1.12
C ALA A 129 -14.84 -11.95 0.39
N VAL A 130 -14.68 -10.75 0.93
CA VAL A 130 -14.46 -10.54 2.37
C VAL A 130 -15.73 -10.88 3.16
N THR A 131 -16.90 -10.42 2.73
CA THR A 131 -18.15 -10.63 3.46
C THR A 131 -18.64 -12.09 3.40
N ASN A 132 -18.53 -12.77 2.27
CA ASN A 132 -18.99 -14.15 2.13
C ASN A 132 -17.90 -15.19 2.39
N GLY A 133 -16.64 -14.88 2.07
CA GLY A 133 -15.51 -15.78 2.26
C GLY A 133 -14.93 -15.68 3.67
N LEU A 134 -14.27 -14.57 4.00
CA LEU A 134 -13.56 -14.43 5.26
C LEU A 134 -14.51 -14.41 6.47
N TYR A 135 -15.59 -13.66 6.37
CA TYR A 135 -16.55 -13.48 7.46
C TYR A 135 -17.87 -14.21 7.24
N GLY A 136 -17.94 -15.14 6.27
CA GLY A 136 -19.17 -15.88 5.95
C GLY A 136 -19.78 -16.61 7.15
N ALA A 137 -18.94 -17.23 7.98
CA ALA A 137 -19.38 -17.90 9.20
C ALA A 137 -19.89 -16.91 10.26
N ALA A 138 -19.21 -15.79 10.45
CA ALA A 138 -19.62 -14.73 11.39
C ALA A 138 -20.91 -14.01 10.94
N LEU A 139 -21.15 -13.99 9.62
CA LEU A 139 -22.33 -13.37 9.00
C LEU A 139 -23.43 -14.37 8.62
N SER A 140 -23.38 -15.59 9.13
CA SER A 140 -24.41 -16.63 8.86
C SER A 140 -25.82 -16.18 9.27
N ASN A 141 -25.93 -15.43 10.36
CA ASN A 141 -27.20 -14.91 10.88
C ASN A 141 -27.61 -13.56 10.25
N ALA A 142 -26.76 -12.95 9.44
CA ALA A 142 -27.06 -11.67 8.82
C ALA A 142 -28.02 -11.83 7.63
N THR A 143 -29.04 -10.98 7.57
CA THR A 143 -29.98 -10.92 6.46
C THR A 143 -29.28 -10.52 5.17
N THR A 144 -29.76 -10.99 4.01
CA THR A 144 -29.21 -10.61 2.70
C THR A 144 -29.15 -9.11 2.49
N PHE A 145 -30.13 -8.37 3.00
CA PHE A 145 -30.13 -6.91 2.98
C PHE A 145 -28.98 -6.31 3.79
N GLN A 146 -28.69 -6.85 4.98
CA GLN A 146 -27.55 -6.40 5.79
C GLN A 146 -26.22 -6.63 5.08
N LYS A 147 -26.00 -7.81 4.47
CA LYS A 147 -24.82 -8.11 3.66
C LYS A 147 -24.68 -7.15 2.48
N PHE A 148 -25.78 -6.80 1.81
CA PHE A 148 -25.77 -5.83 0.74
C PHE A 148 -25.34 -4.44 1.25
N VAL A 149 -25.90 -3.96 2.36
CA VAL A 149 -25.52 -2.68 2.98
C VAL A 149 -24.04 -2.67 3.36
N MET A 150 -23.52 -3.74 3.96
CA MET A 150 -22.12 -3.88 4.30
C MET A 150 -21.22 -3.75 3.07
N ASN A 151 -21.55 -4.44 1.99
CA ASN A 151 -20.80 -4.36 0.72
C ASN A 151 -20.80 -2.93 0.16
N VAL A 152 -21.93 -2.24 0.19
CA VAL A 152 -22.03 -0.84 -0.26
C VAL A 152 -21.14 0.07 0.60
N ILE A 153 -21.13 -0.13 1.93
CA ILE A 153 -20.26 0.65 2.84
C ILE A 153 -18.79 0.39 2.52
N LEU A 154 -18.37 -0.86 2.32
CA LEU A 154 -16.98 -1.22 1.98
C LEU A 154 -16.52 -0.59 0.65
N ILE A 155 -17.39 -0.65 -0.38
CA ILE A 155 -17.10 -0.06 -1.69
C ILE A 155 -17.02 1.46 -1.57
N GLY A 156 -17.98 2.09 -0.88
CA GLY A 156 -17.98 3.52 -0.62
C GLY A 156 -16.75 3.98 0.16
N GLY A 157 -16.36 3.23 1.19
CA GLY A 157 -15.14 3.44 1.96
C GLY A 157 -13.87 3.39 1.09
N THR A 158 -13.76 2.38 0.23
CA THR A 158 -12.63 2.25 -0.72
C THR A 158 -12.56 3.44 -1.67
N MET A 159 -13.68 3.86 -2.23
CA MET A 159 -13.73 5.00 -3.15
C MET A 159 -13.36 6.31 -2.44
N PHE A 160 -13.80 6.47 -1.18
CA PHE A 160 -13.43 7.63 -0.37
C PHE A 160 -11.92 7.65 -0.05
N VAL A 161 -11.34 6.51 0.32
CA VAL A 161 -9.89 6.39 0.59
C VAL A 161 -9.09 6.65 -0.69
N THR A 162 -9.54 6.15 -1.84
CA THR A 162 -8.92 6.42 -3.15
C THR A 162 -8.94 7.92 -3.46
N TRP A 163 -10.10 8.57 -3.29
CA TRP A 163 -10.24 10.01 -3.46
C TRP A 163 -9.33 10.81 -2.50
N MET A 164 -9.20 10.36 -1.25
CA MET A 164 -8.27 10.97 -0.30
C MET A 164 -6.81 10.87 -0.79
N GLY A 165 -6.39 9.70 -1.29
CA GLY A 165 -5.05 9.48 -1.83
C GLY A 165 -4.75 10.41 -3.01
N GLU A 166 -5.69 10.54 -3.95
CA GLU A 166 -5.56 11.46 -5.08
C GLU A 166 -5.52 12.92 -4.64
N THR A 167 -6.40 13.31 -3.72
CA THR A 167 -6.45 14.69 -3.19
C THR A 167 -5.18 15.06 -2.42
N ILE A 168 -4.58 14.14 -1.67
CA ILE A 168 -3.29 14.35 -1.03
C ILE A 168 -2.19 14.53 -2.08
N THR A 169 -2.21 13.75 -3.17
CA THR A 169 -1.24 13.86 -4.25
C THR A 169 -1.34 15.21 -4.97
N GLU A 170 -2.56 15.73 -5.17
CA GLU A 170 -2.78 17.01 -5.86
C GLU A 170 -2.51 18.22 -4.98
N LYS A 171 -2.98 18.22 -3.74
CA LYS A 171 -2.98 19.39 -2.85
C LYS A 171 -2.06 19.28 -1.64
N GLY A 172 -1.57 18.09 -1.34
CA GLY A 172 -0.72 17.79 -0.20
C GLY A 172 0.76 17.70 -0.54
N LEU A 173 1.47 16.85 0.22
CA LEU A 173 2.89 16.55 0.05
C LEU A 173 3.08 15.12 -0.48
N GLY A 174 3.80 14.99 -1.58
CA GLY A 174 4.21 13.70 -2.12
C GLY A 174 3.08 12.84 -2.68
N ASN A 175 3.29 11.52 -2.71
CA ASN A 175 2.29 10.57 -3.22
C ASN A 175 1.32 10.17 -2.11
N GLY A 176 0.06 10.59 -2.24
CA GLY A 176 -0.97 10.35 -1.21
C GLY A 176 -1.30 8.87 -0.98
N THR A 177 -1.30 8.06 -2.03
CA THR A 177 -1.53 6.61 -1.92
C THR A 177 -0.44 5.96 -1.06
N SER A 178 0.83 6.29 -1.32
CA SER A 178 1.95 5.78 -0.53
C SER A 178 1.90 6.24 0.93
N LEU A 179 1.46 7.48 1.18
CA LEU A 179 1.29 7.99 2.55
C LEU A 179 0.17 7.27 3.30
N LEU A 180 -0.92 6.91 2.64
CA LEU A 180 -2.02 6.13 3.25
C LEU A 180 -1.56 4.72 3.62
N ILE A 181 -0.79 4.04 2.75
CA ILE A 181 -0.20 2.73 3.05
C ILE A 181 0.78 2.84 4.24
N PHE A 182 1.66 3.83 4.20
CA PHE A 182 2.61 4.09 5.27
C PHE A 182 1.91 4.32 6.62
N MET A 183 0.81 5.10 6.61
CA MET A 183 0.00 5.33 7.81
C MET A 183 -0.65 4.03 8.31
N GLY A 184 -1.09 3.15 7.41
CA GLY A 184 -1.59 1.82 7.75
C GLY A 184 -0.54 0.98 8.47
N ILE A 185 0.68 0.91 7.93
CA ILE A 185 1.77 0.16 8.52
C ILE A 185 2.16 0.72 9.91
N ILE A 186 2.33 2.04 10.03
CA ILE A 186 2.66 2.68 11.33
C ILE A 186 1.54 2.44 12.36
N ALA A 187 0.30 2.46 11.93
CA ALA A 187 -0.84 2.24 12.81
C ALA A 187 -0.88 0.84 13.46
N SER A 188 -0.22 -0.15 12.86
CA SER A 188 -0.08 -1.50 13.42
C SER A 188 1.04 -1.60 14.46
N PHE A 189 1.98 -0.65 14.47
CA PHE A 189 3.18 -0.66 15.31
C PHE A 189 2.89 -0.75 16.82
N PRO A 190 1.94 0.03 17.40
CA PRO A 190 1.62 -0.07 18.82
C PRO A 190 1.14 -1.48 19.23
N ARG A 191 0.34 -2.14 18.39
CA ARG A 191 -0.11 -3.53 18.63
C ARG A 191 1.05 -4.51 18.63
N THR A 192 2.00 -4.33 17.73
CA THR A 192 3.20 -5.17 17.65
C THR A 192 4.06 -5.02 18.90
N ILE A 193 4.25 -3.80 19.40
CA ILE A 193 4.98 -3.54 20.63
C ILE A 193 4.28 -4.18 21.83
N SER A 194 2.95 -4.05 21.95
CA SER A 194 2.19 -4.69 23.03
C SER A 194 2.34 -6.21 22.99
N ARG A 195 2.25 -6.84 21.82
CA ARG A 195 2.49 -8.29 21.65
C ARG A 195 3.90 -8.70 22.12
N TRP A 196 4.94 -7.91 21.83
CA TRP A 196 6.28 -8.20 22.31
C TRP A 196 6.40 -8.09 23.82
N GLN A 197 5.75 -7.08 24.43
CA GLN A 197 5.69 -6.94 25.90
C GLN A 197 5.00 -8.16 26.54
N ASP A 198 3.89 -8.61 25.98
CA ASP A 198 3.18 -9.79 26.47
C ASP A 198 4.03 -11.06 26.35
N GLN A 199 4.72 -11.27 25.23
CA GLN A 199 5.62 -12.42 25.04
C GLN A 199 6.77 -12.45 26.06
N VAL A 200 7.33 -11.30 26.40
CA VAL A 200 8.35 -11.17 27.45
C VAL A 200 7.75 -11.44 28.83
N HIS A 201 6.56 -10.87 29.10
CA HIS A 201 5.91 -11.02 30.40
C HIS A 201 5.52 -12.49 30.69
N TYR A 202 5.08 -13.22 29.66
CA TYR A 202 4.81 -14.66 29.76
C TYR A 202 6.06 -15.56 29.69
N GLY A 203 7.26 -14.97 29.60
CA GLY A 203 8.51 -15.72 29.55
C GLY A 203 8.74 -16.53 28.26
N LEU A 204 7.94 -16.27 27.20
CA LEU A 204 8.05 -16.97 25.93
C LEU A 204 9.28 -16.53 25.14
N VAL A 205 9.67 -15.27 25.27
CA VAL A 205 10.83 -14.67 24.57
C VAL A 205 11.62 -13.83 25.57
N GLY A 206 12.94 -13.98 25.55
CA GLY A 206 13.83 -13.13 26.35
C GLY A 206 13.94 -11.71 25.80
N TYR A 207 14.49 -10.77 26.56
CA TYR A 207 14.74 -9.40 26.09
C TYR A 207 15.79 -9.33 24.97
N LEU A 208 16.76 -10.23 24.95
CA LEU A 208 17.86 -10.21 23.97
C LEU A 208 17.39 -10.37 22.52
N PRO A 209 16.51 -11.33 22.15
CA PRO A 209 15.95 -11.43 20.80
C PRO A 209 15.21 -10.18 20.34
N ILE A 210 14.49 -9.50 21.23
CA ILE A 210 13.76 -8.28 20.90
C ILE A 210 14.72 -7.14 20.59
N ILE A 211 15.80 -6.98 21.37
CA ILE A 211 16.82 -5.97 21.11
C ILE A 211 17.49 -6.22 19.77
N ILE A 212 17.86 -7.48 19.48
CA ILE A 212 18.45 -7.85 18.19
C ILE A 212 17.49 -7.52 17.04
N MET A 213 16.18 -7.82 17.17
CA MET A 213 15.17 -7.56 16.18
C MET A 213 15.00 -6.05 15.91
N VAL A 214 15.00 -5.22 16.95
CA VAL A 214 14.92 -3.76 16.80
C VAL A 214 16.16 -3.22 16.08
N ILE A 215 17.36 -3.68 16.44
CA ILE A 215 18.60 -3.28 15.77
C ILE A 215 18.56 -3.68 14.29
N LEU A 216 18.08 -4.89 14.00
CA LEU A 216 17.98 -5.41 12.63
C LEU A 216 16.97 -4.58 11.80
N ILE A 217 15.82 -4.21 12.36
CA ILE A 217 14.84 -3.35 11.69
C ILE A 217 15.48 -2.00 11.34
N ILE A 218 16.19 -1.37 12.29
CA ILE A 218 16.86 -0.08 12.04
C ILE A 218 17.90 -0.23 10.93
N LEU A 219 18.70 -1.30 10.96
CA LEU A 219 19.72 -1.58 9.94
C LEU A 219 19.11 -1.79 8.55
N ILE A 220 17.99 -2.52 8.47
CA ILE A 220 17.24 -2.70 7.21
C ILE A 220 16.75 -1.35 6.69
N VAL A 221 16.13 -0.52 7.53
CA VAL A 221 15.62 0.80 7.12
C VAL A 221 16.77 1.67 6.58
N ILE A 222 17.90 1.73 7.28
CA ILE A 222 19.08 2.49 6.82
C ILE A 222 19.57 1.95 5.47
N SER A 223 19.67 0.63 5.32
CA SER A 223 20.11 -0.02 4.09
C SER A 223 19.18 0.30 2.90
N VAL A 224 17.86 0.24 3.11
CA VAL A 224 16.86 0.56 2.08
C VAL A 224 16.97 2.02 1.67
N VAL A 225 17.12 2.95 2.62
CA VAL A 225 17.28 4.39 2.32
C VAL A 225 18.56 4.64 1.52
N LEU A 226 19.69 4.05 1.93
CA LEU A 226 20.96 4.19 1.22
C LEU A 226 20.90 3.70 -0.23
N ILE A 227 20.22 2.58 -0.47
CA ILE A 227 20.06 2.01 -1.83
C ILE A 227 19.08 2.86 -2.66
N SER A 228 18.00 3.34 -2.05
CA SER A 228 16.96 4.12 -2.75
C SER A 228 17.42 5.53 -3.12
N GLU A 229 18.26 6.15 -2.28
CA GLU A 229 18.84 7.47 -2.55
C GLU A 229 20.20 7.40 -3.26
N GLY A 230 20.77 6.19 -3.38
CA GLY A 230 22.07 5.98 -4.02
C GLY A 230 22.08 6.40 -5.48
N GLU A 231 23.02 7.29 -5.86
CA GLU A 231 23.20 7.77 -7.21
C GLU A 231 24.61 7.40 -7.71
N ARG A 232 24.69 6.80 -8.89
CA ARG A 232 25.94 6.60 -9.60
C ARG A 232 26.20 7.82 -10.49
N LYS A 233 27.26 8.55 -10.21
CA LYS A 233 27.67 9.73 -10.99
C LYS A 233 28.55 9.28 -12.15
N ILE A 234 28.07 9.44 -13.39
CA ILE A 234 28.81 9.13 -14.61
C ILE A 234 29.46 10.44 -15.09
N PRO A 235 30.79 10.54 -15.11
CA PRO A 235 31.47 11.75 -15.58
C PRO A 235 31.30 11.92 -17.09
N ILE A 236 30.88 13.12 -17.51
CA ILE A 236 30.78 13.51 -18.92
C ILE A 236 31.83 14.56 -19.20
N GLN A 237 32.59 14.36 -20.26
CA GLN A 237 33.52 15.35 -20.78
C GLN A 237 32.82 16.11 -21.91
N TYR A 238 32.55 17.39 -21.68
CA TYR A 238 32.14 18.28 -22.76
C TYR A 238 33.36 18.80 -23.51
N ALA A 239 33.28 18.79 -24.86
CA ALA A 239 34.30 19.36 -25.70
C ALA A 239 34.47 20.85 -25.38
N LYS A 240 35.72 21.27 -25.14
CA LYS A 240 36.06 22.68 -24.91
C LYS A 240 35.84 23.46 -26.22
N ARG A 241 34.94 24.45 -26.18
CA ARG A 241 34.70 25.34 -27.33
C ARG A 241 35.43 26.63 -27.09
N VAL A 242 36.35 26.97 -27.99
CA VAL A 242 37.06 28.26 -27.99
C VAL A 242 36.28 29.21 -28.88
N VAL A 243 35.73 30.28 -28.32
CA VAL A 243 35.08 31.38 -29.05
C VAL A 243 35.91 32.63 -28.80
N GLY A 244 36.74 32.99 -29.77
CA GLY A 244 37.66 34.10 -29.66
C GLY A 244 38.78 33.86 -28.63
N ARG A 245 39.06 34.85 -27.77
CA ARG A 245 40.06 34.76 -26.69
C ARG A 245 39.60 34.13 -25.40
N LYS A 246 38.32 33.71 -25.29
CA LYS A 246 37.74 33.09 -24.08
C LYS A 246 37.47 31.63 -24.31
N MET A 247 37.99 30.77 -23.43
CA MET A 247 37.67 29.36 -23.36
C MET A 247 36.35 29.17 -22.57
N TYR A 248 35.33 28.73 -23.25
CA TYR A 248 34.06 28.29 -22.65
C TYR A 248 34.03 26.76 -22.55
N GLY A 249 33.82 26.26 -21.37
CA GLY A 249 33.75 24.82 -21.10
C GLY A 249 34.97 24.36 -20.30
N GLY A 250 34.75 23.45 -19.39
CA GLY A 250 35.80 22.89 -18.53
C GLY A 250 35.31 22.42 -17.17
N GLN A 251 34.03 22.65 -16.85
CA GLN A 251 33.45 21.98 -15.67
C GLN A 251 33.06 20.53 -16.05
N SER A 252 33.64 19.57 -15.34
CA SER A 252 33.23 18.18 -15.44
C SER A 252 31.83 18.03 -14.86
N THR A 253 30.84 17.92 -15.73
CA THR A 253 29.46 17.63 -15.34
C THR A 253 29.31 16.12 -15.28
N HIS A 254 28.44 15.63 -14.38
CA HIS A 254 28.12 14.21 -14.26
C HIS A 254 26.62 14.01 -14.42
N ILE A 255 26.21 12.88 -15.02
CA ILE A 255 24.82 12.45 -15.06
C ILE A 255 24.60 11.57 -13.82
N PRO A 256 23.68 11.96 -12.91
CA PRO A 256 23.27 11.09 -11.81
C PRO A 256 22.33 10.00 -12.33
N VAL A 257 22.69 8.73 -12.16
CA VAL A 257 21.83 7.58 -12.44
C VAL A 257 21.47 6.91 -11.11
N LYS A 258 20.18 6.83 -10.80
CA LYS A 258 19.71 6.17 -9.58
C LYS A 258 20.05 4.69 -9.62
N VAL A 259 20.56 4.14 -8.52
CA VAL A 259 20.89 2.71 -8.38
C VAL A 259 19.60 1.88 -8.42
N ASN A 260 18.57 2.33 -7.74
CA ASN A 260 17.25 1.70 -7.76
C ASN A 260 16.30 2.47 -8.68
N MET A 261 16.26 2.09 -9.97
CA MET A 261 15.35 2.69 -10.94
C MET A 261 13.90 2.17 -10.81
N GLY A 262 13.72 0.95 -10.34
CA GLY A 262 12.40 0.33 -10.17
C GLY A 262 11.63 0.83 -8.95
N GLY A 263 12.32 1.37 -7.94
CA GLY A 263 11.70 1.80 -6.69
C GLY A 263 10.96 0.68 -5.95
N VAL A 264 9.80 1.00 -5.45
CA VAL A 264 8.90 0.07 -4.71
C VAL A 264 7.95 -0.67 -5.66
N MET A 265 7.80 -0.21 -6.92
CA MET A 265 6.80 -0.74 -7.87
C MET A 265 6.87 -2.25 -8.09
N PRO A 266 8.05 -2.90 -8.28
CA PRO A 266 8.11 -4.34 -8.48
C PRO A 266 7.56 -5.15 -7.30
N ILE A 267 7.80 -4.69 -6.06
CA ILE A 267 7.33 -5.37 -4.84
C ILE A 267 5.81 -5.25 -4.73
N VAL A 268 5.27 -4.06 -4.97
CA VAL A 268 3.83 -3.81 -4.96
C VAL A 268 3.13 -4.61 -6.07
N PHE A 269 3.76 -4.73 -7.25
CA PHE A 269 3.29 -5.55 -8.35
C PHE A 269 3.23 -7.04 -7.98
N ALA A 270 4.32 -7.59 -7.44
CA ALA A 270 4.37 -8.97 -7.01
C ALA A 270 3.30 -9.28 -5.95
N SER A 271 3.16 -8.42 -4.93
CA SER A 271 2.15 -8.58 -3.89
C SER A 271 0.71 -8.52 -4.43
N ALA A 272 0.43 -7.66 -5.41
CA ALA A 272 -0.89 -7.58 -6.04
C ALA A 272 -1.21 -8.83 -6.88
N VAL A 273 -0.24 -9.35 -7.64
CA VAL A 273 -0.40 -10.60 -8.41
C VAL A 273 -0.65 -11.78 -7.48
N LEU A 274 0.06 -11.86 -6.35
CA LEU A 274 -0.14 -12.90 -5.34
C LEU A 274 -1.48 -12.77 -4.59
N ALA A 275 -2.00 -11.55 -4.46
CA ALA A 275 -3.30 -11.31 -3.83
C ALA A 275 -4.49 -11.80 -4.69
N ILE A 276 -4.36 -11.90 -6.02
CA ILE A 276 -5.43 -12.36 -6.91
C ILE A 276 -5.83 -13.81 -6.63
N PRO A 277 -4.90 -14.81 -6.63
CA PRO A 277 -5.25 -16.19 -6.33
C PRO A 277 -5.85 -16.37 -4.93
N SER A 278 -5.33 -15.66 -3.92
CA SER A 278 -5.85 -15.72 -2.55
C SER A 278 -7.26 -15.14 -2.44
N THR A 279 -7.56 -14.06 -3.16
CA THR A 279 -8.92 -13.50 -3.21
C THR A 279 -9.89 -14.44 -3.93
N ILE A 280 -9.46 -15.08 -5.02
CA ILE A 280 -10.27 -16.08 -5.74
C ILE A 280 -10.54 -17.30 -4.85
N SER A 281 -9.57 -17.76 -4.08
CA SER A 281 -9.75 -18.91 -3.17
C SER A 281 -10.78 -18.64 -2.07
N LEU A 282 -10.94 -17.39 -1.64
CA LEU A 282 -12.00 -17.01 -0.69
C LEU A 282 -13.41 -17.18 -1.28
N PHE A 283 -13.57 -17.09 -2.61
CA PHE A 283 -14.86 -17.34 -3.27
C PHE A 283 -15.21 -18.84 -3.40
N PHE A 284 -14.21 -19.67 -3.70
CA PHE A 284 -14.43 -21.08 -4.07
C PHE A 284 -14.21 -22.06 -2.94
N GLY A 285 -13.69 -21.65 -1.78
CA GLY A 285 -13.27 -22.54 -0.73
C GLY A 285 -14.13 -22.51 0.53
N ASN A 286 -14.66 -23.65 0.94
CA ASN A 286 -15.00 -23.91 2.32
C ASN A 286 -13.69 -23.85 3.14
N GLY A 287 -13.41 -22.72 3.78
CA GLY A 287 -12.37 -22.61 4.79
C GLY A 287 -10.94 -22.90 4.34
N GLY A 288 -10.40 -22.11 3.42
CA GLY A 288 -8.95 -21.86 3.34
C GLY A 288 -8.00 -23.00 2.94
N GLN A 289 -8.49 -24.20 2.59
CA GLN A 289 -7.64 -25.35 2.19
C GLN A 289 -7.89 -25.80 0.75
N SER A 290 -8.06 -24.88 -0.18
CA SER A 290 -7.99 -25.28 -1.59
C SER A 290 -6.54 -25.58 -1.97
N GLY A 291 -6.32 -26.57 -2.86
CA GLY A 291 -4.96 -26.96 -3.30
C GLY A 291 -4.10 -25.78 -3.79
N ILE A 292 -4.74 -24.69 -4.23
CA ILE A 292 -4.08 -23.46 -4.68
C ILE A 292 -3.44 -22.71 -3.50
N THR A 293 -4.15 -22.53 -2.38
CA THR A 293 -3.60 -21.86 -1.19
C THR A 293 -2.49 -22.67 -0.55
N ASN A 294 -2.64 -24.00 -0.49
CA ASN A 294 -1.59 -24.89 0.00
C ASN A 294 -0.35 -24.88 -0.92
N PHE A 295 -0.54 -24.76 -2.24
CA PHE A 295 0.58 -24.63 -3.18
C PHE A 295 1.37 -23.33 -2.94
N PHE A 296 0.71 -22.20 -2.73
CA PHE A 296 1.37 -20.92 -2.52
C PHE A 296 1.86 -20.70 -1.07
N GLN A 297 1.29 -21.34 -0.08
CA GLN A 297 1.66 -21.15 1.34
C GLN A 297 2.61 -22.23 1.88
N ASN A 298 2.45 -23.49 1.50
CA ASN A 298 3.14 -24.61 2.13
C ASN A 298 4.07 -25.41 1.21
N THR A 299 4.08 -25.16 -0.10
CA THR A 299 4.89 -25.94 -1.04
C THR A 299 6.12 -25.14 -1.43
N THR A 300 7.15 -25.86 -1.87
CA THR A 300 8.40 -25.31 -2.43
C THR A 300 8.16 -24.22 -3.50
N GLY A 301 7.01 -24.26 -4.17
CA GLY A 301 6.56 -23.21 -5.10
C GLY A 301 6.28 -21.86 -4.44
N GLY A 302 5.75 -21.83 -3.22
CA GLY A 302 5.57 -20.59 -2.44
C GLY A 302 6.91 -19.96 -2.04
N PHE A 303 7.91 -20.79 -1.74
CA PHE A 303 9.25 -20.32 -1.38
C PHE A 303 10.04 -19.72 -2.57
N ILE A 304 9.70 -20.12 -3.81
CA ILE A 304 10.32 -19.58 -5.03
C ILE A 304 9.72 -18.23 -5.42
N VAL A 305 8.48 -17.94 -4.97
CA VAL A 305 7.75 -16.70 -5.32
C VAL A 305 7.94 -15.60 -4.27
N TYR A 306 8.36 -15.96 -3.05
CA TYR A 306 8.80 -15.05 -1.99
C TYR A 306 10.32 -14.92 -1.97
#